data_1bae5d1da6fca6d8b667e84f2677806d
#
_entry.id   1bae5d1da6fca6d8b667e84f2677806d
#
_cell.length_a   1.000
_cell.length_b   1.000
_cell.length_c   1.000
_cell.angle_alpha   90.00
_cell.angle_beta   90.00
_cell.angle_gamma   90.00
#
_symmetry.space_group_name_H-M   'P 1'
#
loop_
_entity.id
_entity.type
_entity.pdbx_description
1 polymer ?
#
loop_
_entity_poly.entity_id
_entity_poly.type
_entity_poly.pdbx_seq_one_letter_code
_entity_poly.pdbx_strand_id
1 'polypeptide(L)'
;MNASNILKKILIIDDEEHFAQVLGRSLDRLEYATSYAISAEDAIQQVSQNDFDWISLDLRLGQDSGLSLLPQLRDISTQPKIVVLTGFASIPTAVEAIKLGAYNYLHKPATVKELLSAFEANADIGEVEIEEAPMSIERLEWEHIQRVLHENDGNVSSTARALGM
;
A
#
# COMPACT_ATOMS: atom_id res chain seq x y z
N MET A 1 -10.10 -10.02 -29.84
CA MET A 1 -9.74 -9.78 -28.44
C MET A 1 -9.99 -8.37 -28.07
N ASN A 2 -10.73 -8.19 -27.04
CA ASN A 2 -11.06 -6.86 -26.59
C ASN A 2 -9.99 -6.29 -25.68
N ALA A 3 -9.89 -4.98 -25.68
CA ALA A 3 -9.03 -4.31 -24.71
C ALA A 3 -9.46 -4.62 -23.28
N SER A 4 -10.74 -4.93 -23.09
CA SER A 4 -11.24 -5.27 -21.77
C SER A 4 -10.64 -6.55 -21.20
N ASN A 5 -9.99 -7.34 -22.04
CA ASN A 5 -9.35 -8.57 -21.57
C ASN A 5 -7.92 -8.35 -21.09
N ILE A 6 -7.45 -7.10 -21.14
CA ILE A 6 -6.12 -6.81 -20.63
C ILE A 6 -6.20 -6.81 -19.11
N LEU A 7 -5.40 -7.68 -18.50
CA LEU A 7 -5.40 -7.81 -17.05
C LEU A 7 -4.59 -6.69 -16.42
N LYS A 8 -5.03 -6.22 -15.25
CA LYS A 8 -4.22 -5.29 -14.48
C LYS A 8 -2.97 -6.00 -13.99
N LYS A 9 -1.86 -5.31 -14.09
CA LYS A 9 -0.58 -5.86 -13.69
C LYS A 9 -0.21 -5.35 -12.31
N ILE A 10 0.07 -6.27 -11.41
CA ILE A 10 0.39 -5.96 -10.02
C ILE A 10 1.77 -6.50 -9.70
N LEU A 11 2.62 -5.63 -9.14
CA LEU A 11 3.92 -6.06 -8.63
C LEU A 11 3.83 -6.11 -7.11
N ILE A 12 4.20 -7.25 -6.54
CA ILE A 12 4.24 -7.44 -5.10
C ILE A 12 5.69 -7.38 -4.67
N ILE A 13 6.03 -6.37 -3.86
CA ILE A 13 7.40 -6.17 -3.37
C ILE A 13 7.41 -6.54 -1.89
N ASP A 14 8.05 -7.66 -1.56
CA ASP A 14 8.04 -8.19 -0.20
C ASP A 14 9.19 -9.18 -0.08
N ASP A 15 10.00 -9.06 0.96
CA ASP A 15 11.13 -9.96 1.14
C ASP A 15 10.70 -11.33 1.67
N GLU A 16 9.46 -11.46 2.12
CA GLU A 16 8.90 -12.76 2.48
C GLU A 16 8.36 -13.43 1.22
N GLU A 17 9.21 -14.20 0.58
CA GLU A 17 8.86 -14.78 -0.71
C GLU A 17 7.59 -15.64 -0.64
N HIS A 18 7.43 -16.40 0.43
CA HIS A 18 6.26 -17.24 0.59
C HIS A 18 4.97 -16.40 0.62
N PHE A 19 5.00 -15.31 1.37
CA PHE A 19 3.86 -14.40 1.43
C PHE A 19 3.54 -13.84 0.05
N ALA A 20 4.58 -13.39 -0.65
CA ALA A 20 4.39 -12.82 -1.99
C ALA A 20 3.80 -13.84 -2.96
N GLN A 21 4.25 -15.09 -2.88
CA GLN A 21 3.74 -16.15 -3.74
C GLN A 21 2.28 -16.46 -3.43
N VAL A 22 1.93 -16.54 -2.16
CA VAL A 22 0.55 -16.84 -1.77
C VAL A 22 -0.38 -15.72 -2.21
N LEU A 23 0.02 -14.47 -1.97
CA LEU A 23 -0.76 -13.32 -2.39
C LEU A 23 -0.89 -13.29 -3.91
N GLY A 24 0.20 -13.56 -4.62
CA GLY A 24 0.18 -13.57 -6.07
C GLY A 24 -0.78 -14.61 -6.62
N ARG A 25 -0.79 -15.82 -6.05
CA ARG A 25 -1.72 -16.85 -6.50
C ARG A 25 -3.17 -16.45 -6.28
N SER A 26 -3.44 -15.80 -5.14
CA SER A 26 -4.81 -15.35 -4.87
C SER A 26 -5.25 -14.29 -5.86
N LEU A 27 -4.35 -13.38 -6.20
CA LEU A 27 -4.67 -12.34 -7.17
C LEU A 27 -4.80 -12.91 -8.58
N ASP A 28 -3.97 -13.89 -8.93
CA ASP A 28 -4.08 -14.54 -10.24
C ASP A 28 -5.43 -15.20 -10.41
N ARG A 29 -5.97 -15.79 -9.35
CA ARG A 29 -7.31 -16.40 -9.41
C ARG A 29 -8.39 -15.37 -9.68
N LEU A 30 -8.14 -14.12 -9.35
CA LEU A 30 -9.07 -13.03 -9.60
C LEU A 30 -8.75 -12.34 -10.91
N GLU A 31 -7.91 -12.96 -11.74
CA GLU A 31 -7.60 -12.50 -13.09
C GLU A 31 -6.75 -11.23 -13.13
N TYR A 32 -5.86 -11.08 -12.14
CA TYR A 32 -4.81 -10.08 -12.19
C TYR A 32 -3.53 -10.76 -12.66
N ALA A 33 -2.68 -10.01 -13.35
CA ALA A 33 -1.38 -10.51 -13.76
C ALA A 33 -0.35 -10.06 -12.72
N THR A 34 0.21 -11.01 -11.97
CA THR A 34 1.09 -10.66 -10.86
C THR A 34 2.53 -11.05 -11.11
N SER A 35 3.42 -10.25 -10.53
CA SER A 35 4.84 -10.55 -10.43
C SER A 35 5.25 -10.22 -9.02
N TYR A 36 6.39 -10.72 -8.57
CA TYR A 36 6.87 -10.31 -7.25
C TYR A 36 8.37 -10.06 -7.27
N ALA A 37 8.80 -9.19 -6.36
CA ALA A 37 10.19 -8.83 -6.16
C ALA A 37 10.50 -8.97 -4.68
N ILE A 38 11.66 -9.52 -4.36
CA ILE A 38 12.00 -9.80 -2.97
C ILE A 38 13.05 -8.85 -2.41
N SER A 39 13.43 -7.85 -3.19
CA SER A 39 14.41 -6.84 -2.76
C SER A 39 14.14 -5.54 -3.50
N ALA A 40 14.74 -4.48 -2.99
CA ALA A 40 14.62 -3.17 -3.67
C ALA A 40 15.25 -3.22 -5.05
N GLU A 41 16.40 -3.88 -5.16
CA GLU A 41 17.09 -3.99 -6.44
C GLU A 41 16.25 -4.74 -7.46
N ASP A 42 15.66 -5.86 -7.05
CA ASP A 42 14.79 -6.65 -7.91
C ASP A 42 13.58 -5.83 -8.34
N ALA A 43 13.02 -5.06 -7.42
CA ALA A 43 11.86 -4.24 -7.73
C ALA A 43 12.19 -3.19 -8.80
N ILE A 44 13.31 -2.50 -8.63
CA ILE A 44 13.74 -1.49 -9.60
C ILE A 44 13.98 -2.14 -10.97
N GLN A 45 14.59 -3.31 -10.98
CA GLN A 45 14.83 -4.00 -12.23
C GLN A 45 13.52 -4.34 -12.93
N GLN A 46 12.55 -4.85 -12.18
CA GLN A 46 11.27 -5.24 -12.78
C GLN A 46 10.49 -4.05 -13.32
N VAL A 47 10.46 -2.94 -12.58
CA VAL A 47 9.72 -1.77 -13.07
C VAL A 47 10.43 -1.09 -14.25
N SER A 48 11.72 -1.34 -14.43
CA SER A 48 12.42 -0.82 -15.59
C SER A 48 12.13 -1.63 -16.85
N GLN A 49 11.66 -2.86 -16.70
CA GLN A 49 11.42 -3.76 -17.81
C GLN A 49 9.94 -3.97 -18.11
N ASN A 50 9.07 -3.67 -17.16
CA ASN A 50 7.64 -3.93 -17.29
C ASN A 50 6.85 -2.76 -16.73
N ASP A 51 5.66 -2.58 -17.27
CA ASP A 51 4.73 -1.58 -16.76
C ASP A 51 3.78 -2.27 -15.78
N PHE A 52 3.60 -1.66 -14.63
CA PHE A 52 2.67 -2.16 -13.63
C PHE A 52 1.62 -1.09 -13.34
N ASP A 53 0.39 -1.54 -13.16
CA ASP A 53 -0.70 -0.63 -12.80
C ASP A 53 -0.70 -0.37 -11.30
N TRP A 54 -0.44 -1.39 -10.52
CA TRP A 54 -0.50 -1.35 -9.06
C TRP A 54 0.74 -2.00 -8.48
N ILE A 55 1.21 -1.48 -7.35
CA ILE A 55 2.36 -2.02 -6.64
C ILE A 55 2.00 -2.17 -5.17
N SER A 56 2.18 -3.37 -4.62
CA SER A 56 2.08 -3.63 -3.18
C SER A 56 3.50 -3.62 -2.63
N LEU A 57 3.77 -2.77 -1.65
CA LEU A 57 5.13 -2.54 -1.16
C LEU A 57 5.22 -2.76 0.33
N ASP A 58 6.12 -3.66 0.75
CA ASP A 58 6.46 -3.81 2.16
C ASP A 58 7.55 -2.80 2.51
N LEU A 59 7.44 -2.21 3.68
CA LEU A 59 8.41 -1.21 4.11
C LEU A 59 9.73 -1.82 4.57
N ARG A 60 9.73 -3.11 4.86
CA ARG A 60 10.95 -3.78 5.27
C ARG A 60 11.36 -4.78 4.20
N LEU A 61 12.47 -4.52 3.55
CA LEU A 61 12.98 -5.35 2.47
C LEU A 61 14.40 -5.81 2.82
N GLY A 62 14.49 -6.84 3.65
CA GLY A 62 15.77 -7.25 4.17
C GLY A 62 16.36 -6.14 5.00
N GLN A 63 17.48 -5.59 4.55
CA GLN A 63 18.11 -4.46 5.23
C GLN A 63 17.73 -3.14 4.60
N ASP A 64 17.00 -3.17 3.50
CA ASP A 64 16.57 -1.95 2.82
C ASP A 64 15.24 -1.47 3.37
N SER A 65 14.97 -0.19 3.17
CA SER A 65 13.71 0.40 3.56
C SER A 65 12.83 0.64 2.33
N GLY A 66 11.60 0.16 2.38
CA GLY A 66 10.65 0.44 1.32
C GLY A 66 10.31 1.92 1.23
N LEU A 67 10.49 2.67 2.34
CA LEU A 67 10.24 4.10 2.30
C LEU A 67 11.16 4.80 1.32
N SER A 68 12.43 4.40 1.26
CA SER A 68 13.36 5.02 0.32
C SER A 68 13.08 4.61 -1.11
N LEU A 69 12.41 3.49 -1.30
CA LEU A 69 12.04 3.02 -2.63
C LEU A 69 10.82 3.74 -3.19
N LEU A 70 9.95 4.23 -2.31
CA LEU A 70 8.70 4.87 -2.71
C LEU A 70 8.87 5.99 -3.74
N PRO A 71 9.74 6.99 -3.51
CA PRO A 71 9.87 8.06 -4.51
C PRO A 71 10.34 7.55 -5.87
N GLN A 72 11.18 6.54 -5.87
CA GLN A 72 11.67 5.98 -7.13
C GLN A 72 10.56 5.29 -7.89
N LEU A 73 9.68 4.58 -7.18
CA LEU A 73 8.56 3.90 -7.81
C LEU A 73 7.50 4.90 -8.26
N ARG A 74 7.26 5.93 -7.46
CA ARG A 74 6.27 6.94 -7.79
C ARG A 74 6.61 7.69 -9.07
N ASP A 75 7.90 7.92 -9.32
CA ASP A 75 8.34 8.73 -10.44
C ASP A 75 8.47 7.96 -11.75
N ILE A 76 8.04 6.71 -11.76
CA ILE A 76 8.02 5.93 -13.00
C ILE A 76 6.97 6.52 -13.95
N SER A 77 7.28 6.46 -15.25
CA SER A 77 6.42 7.10 -16.25
C SER A 77 4.98 6.60 -16.23
N THR A 78 4.75 5.35 -15.85
CA THR A 78 3.40 4.79 -15.79
C THR A 78 2.63 5.23 -14.55
N GLN A 79 3.32 5.80 -13.58
CA GLN A 79 2.72 6.30 -12.33
C GLN A 79 1.81 5.28 -11.67
N PRO A 80 2.35 4.10 -11.30
CA PRO A 80 1.53 3.06 -10.69
C PRO A 80 1.01 3.52 -9.32
N LYS A 81 -0.15 3.00 -8.94
CA LYS A 81 -0.64 3.20 -7.59
C LYS A 81 0.14 2.30 -6.65
N ILE A 82 0.66 2.86 -5.58
CA ILE A 82 1.48 2.11 -4.64
C ILE A 82 0.75 2.03 -3.31
N VAL A 83 0.40 0.81 -2.90
CA VAL A 83 -0.20 0.57 -1.59
C VAL A 83 0.85 -0.10 -0.73
N VAL A 84 1.13 0.51 0.41
CA VAL A 84 2.06 -0.09 1.38
C VAL A 84 1.30 -1.16 2.15
N LEU A 85 1.88 -2.36 2.21
CA LEU A 85 1.30 -3.49 2.93
C LEU A 85 2.41 -4.09 3.78
N THR A 86 2.41 -3.81 5.08
CA THR A 86 3.54 -4.12 5.93
C THR A 86 3.12 -4.60 7.31
N GLY A 87 3.91 -5.51 7.89
CA GLY A 87 3.74 -5.91 9.28
C GLY A 87 4.46 -4.99 10.25
N PHE A 88 5.19 -4.01 9.72
CA PHE A 88 5.96 -3.07 10.53
C PHE A 88 5.31 -1.70 10.53
N ALA A 89 3.99 -1.69 10.59
CA ALA A 89 3.23 -0.46 10.54
C ALA A 89 3.40 0.33 11.82
N SER A 90 3.56 1.63 11.68
CA SER A 90 3.51 2.56 12.79
C SER A 90 2.94 3.86 12.26
N ILE A 91 2.45 4.70 13.17
CA ILE A 91 1.86 5.96 12.75
C ILE A 91 2.87 6.83 12.00
N PRO A 92 4.11 7.00 12.51
CA PRO A 92 5.08 7.80 11.75
C PRO A 92 5.41 7.25 10.39
N THR A 93 5.53 5.91 10.25
CA THR A 93 5.84 5.35 8.93
C THR A 93 4.65 5.49 7.98
N ALA A 94 3.42 5.42 8.50
CA ALA A 94 2.25 5.62 7.66
C ALA A 94 2.22 7.05 7.11
N VAL A 95 2.45 8.04 7.98
CA VAL A 95 2.48 9.43 7.56
C VAL A 95 3.58 9.66 6.54
N GLU A 96 4.76 9.12 6.82
CA GLU A 96 5.88 9.27 5.92
C GLU A 96 5.62 8.63 4.56
N ALA A 97 5.05 7.44 4.55
CA ALA A 97 4.75 6.74 3.30
C ALA A 97 3.80 7.55 2.44
N ILE A 98 2.75 8.09 3.04
CA ILE A 98 1.79 8.90 2.29
C ILE A 98 2.45 10.15 1.72
N LYS A 99 3.31 10.79 2.52
CA LYS A 99 4.03 11.98 2.05
C LYS A 99 4.97 11.66 0.90
N LEU A 100 5.52 10.47 0.88
CA LEU A 100 6.44 10.05 -0.16
C LEU A 100 5.75 9.54 -1.41
N GLY A 101 4.42 9.48 -1.40
CA GLY A 101 3.67 9.16 -2.60
C GLY A 101 2.90 7.86 -2.56
N ALA A 102 2.81 7.19 -1.42
CA ALA A 102 1.98 6.00 -1.32
C ALA A 102 0.52 6.40 -1.52
N TYR A 103 -0.20 5.58 -2.28
CA TYR A 103 -1.60 5.83 -2.53
C TYR A 103 -2.45 5.42 -1.33
N ASN A 104 -2.04 4.37 -0.63
CA ASN A 104 -2.74 3.90 0.55
C ASN A 104 -1.79 3.08 1.41
N TYR A 105 -2.25 2.68 2.59
CA TYR A 105 -1.39 2.04 3.58
C TYR A 105 -2.20 1.00 4.34
N LEU A 106 -1.69 -0.23 4.40
CA LEU A 106 -2.36 -1.33 5.10
C LEU A 106 -1.41 -2.03 6.04
N HIS A 107 -1.92 -2.48 7.16
CA HIS A 107 -1.17 -3.25 8.14
C HIS A 107 -1.45 -4.73 7.93
N LYS A 108 -0.41 -5.55 7.89
CA LYS A 108 -0.58 -7.00 7.85
C LYS A 108 -1.10 -7.48 9.21
N PRO A 109 -1.96 -8.46 9.26
CA PRO A 109 -2.48 -9.22 8.11
C PRO A 109 -3.61 -8.46 7.43
N ALA A 110 -3.65 -8.56 6.11
CA ALA A 110 -4.71 -7.95 5.32
C ALA A 110 -5.19 -8.98 4.31
N THR A 111 -6.47 -8.94 4.02
CA THR A 111 -7.02 -9.85 3.03
C THR A 111 -6.79 -9.31 1.62
N VAL A 112 -6.92 -10.20 0.64
CA VAL A 112 -6.83 -9.78 -0.76
C VAL A 112 -7.90 -8.72 -1.05
N LYS A 113 -9.09 -8.90 -0.49
CA LYS A 113 -10.16 -7.94 -0.69
C LYS A 113 -9.80 -6.57 -0.15
N GLU A 114 -9.17 -6.53 1.02
CA GLU A 114 -8.73 -5.27 1.60
C GLU A 114 -7.67 -4.60 0.74
N LEU A 115 -6.75 -5.40 0.22
CA LEU A 115 -5.71 -4.87 -0.65
C LEU A 115 -6.30 -4.29 -1.93
N LEU A 116 -7.20 -5.02 -2.56
CA LEU A 116 -7.83 -4.53 -3.78
C LEU A 116 -8.65 -3.27 -3.52
N SER A 117 -9.36 -3.24 -2.39
CA SER A 117 -10.11 -2.04 -2.03
C SER A 117 -9.18 -0.85 -1.82
N ALA A 118 -8.00 -1.09 -1.26
CA ALA A 118 -7.04 -0.01 -1.06
C ALA A 118 -6.55 0.57 -2.38
N PHE A 119 -6.36 -0.27 -3.39
CA PHE A 119 -5.97 0.21 -4.71
C PHE A 119 -7.09 0.96 -5.40
N GLU A 120 -8.32 0.54 -5.18
CA GLU A 120 -9.48 1.12 -5.85
C GLU A 120 -10.05 2.32 -5.12
N ALA A 121 -9.54 2.61 -3.92
CA ALA A 121 -10.04 3.73 -3.14
C ALA A 121 -9.85 5.03 -3.92
N ASN A 122 -10.81 5.94 -3.75
CA ASN A 122 -10.73 7.22 -4.41
C ASN A 122 -9.79 8.14 -3.62
N ALA A 123 -8.84 8.75 -4.31
CA ALA A 123 -7.90 9.66 -3.65
C ALA A 123 -8.61 10.87 -3.05
N ASP A 124 -9.77 11.23 -3.58
CA ASP A 124 -10.53 12.38 -3.10
C ASP A 124 -11.59 12.00 -2.11
N ILE A 125 -11.40 10.91 -1.43
CA ILE A 125 -12.40 10.38 -0.53
C ILE A 125 -12.78 11.34 0.57
N GLY A 126 -11.88 12.23 0.94
CA GLY A 126 -12.15 13.16 2.01
C GLY A 126 -13.36 14.01 1.77
N GLU A 127 -13.77 14.17 0.53
CA GLU A 127 -14.84 15.08 0.24
C GLU A 127 -16.17 14.44 -0.06
N VAL A 128 -16.23 13.14 -0.26
CA VAL A 128 -17.47 12.62 -0.80
C VAL A 128 -18.09 11.55 0.07
N GLU A 129 -17.45 10.43 0.08
CA GLU A 129 -18.12 9.25 0.62
C GLU A 129 -18.24 9.30 2.11
N ILE A 130 -17.48 10.15 2.71
CA ILE A 130 -17.44 10.20 4.16
C ILE A 130 -18.79 10.49 4.75
N GLU A 131 -19.53 11.37 4.13
CA GLU A 131 -20.79 11.76 4.70
C GLU A 131 -21.92 10.83 4.38
N GLU A 132 -21.81 10.12 3.29
CA GLU A 132 -22.99 9.45 2.80
C GLU A 132 -22.95 7.97 2.96
N ALA A 133 -21.79 7.38 2.88
CA ALA A 133 -21.65 5.95 2.98
C ALA A 133 -21.13 5.55 4.34
N PRO A 134 -21.55 4.41 4.87
CA PRO A 134 -20.94 3.92 6.08
C PRO A 134 -19.46 3.72 5.83
N MET A 135 -18.65 4.23 6.71
CA MET A 135 -17.22 4.11 6.58
C MET A 135 -16.76 2.77 7.09
N SER A 136 -15.76 2.19 6.45
CA SER A 136 -15.17 0.97 6.97
C SER A 136 -14.44 1.29 8.26
N ILE A 137 -14.25 0.25 9.08
CA ILE A 137 -13.54 0.42 10.33
C ILE A 137 -12.12 0.91 10.09
N GLU A 138 -11.46 0.38 9.06
CA GLU A 138 -10.10 0.79 8.74
C GLU A 138 -10.03 2.25 8.38
N ARG A 139 -11.03 2.75 7.67
CA ARG A 139 -11.03 4.14 7.27
C ARG A 139 -11.25 5.05 8.46
N LEU A 140 -12.18 4.68 9.36
CA LEU A 140 -12.41 5.44 10.57
C LEU A 140 -11.16 5.47 11.44
N GLU A 141 -10.48 4.34 11.55
CA GLU A 141 -9.25 4.28 12.31
C GLU A 141 -8.19 5.17 11.73
N TRP A 142 -8.07 5.18 10.40
CA TRP A 142 -7.07 6.01 9.75
C TRP A 142 -7.32 7.49 10.01
N GLU A 143 -8.57 7.94 9.87
CA GLU A 143 -8.90 9.32 10.13
C GLU A 143 -8.67 9.68 11.59
N HIS A 144 -9.01 8.77 12.48
CA HIS A 144 -8.79 8.98 13.91
C HIS A 144 -7.28 9.07 14.21
N ILE A 145 -6.49 8.21 13.61
CA ILE A 145 -5.05 8.22 13.76
C ILE A 145 -4.48 9.56 13.32
N GLN A 146 -4.91 10.06 12.18
CA GLN A 146 -4.40 11.34 11.69
C GLN A 146 -4.74 12.48 12.62
N ARG A 147 -5.96 12.48 13.16
CA ARG A 147 -6.40 13.52 14.07
C ARG A 147 -5.61 13.49 15.37
N VAL A 148 -5.47 12.31 15.94
CA VAL A 148 -4.76 12.18 17.22
C VAL A 148 -3.29 12.52 17.04
N LEU A 149 -2.70 12.11 15.95
CA LEU A 149 -1.31 12.45 15.66
C LEU A 149 -1.12 13.95 15.58
N HIS A 150 -2.03 14.63 14.94
CA HIS A 150 -1.97 16.08 14.81
C HIS A 150 -2.09 16.75 16.19
N GLU A 151 -3.02 16.28 17.02
CA GLU A 151 -3.24 16.85 18.35
C GLU A 151 -2.06 16.65 19.27
N ASN A 152 -1.29 15.61 19.03
CA ASN A 152 -0.13 15.29 19.87
C ASN A 152 1.18 15.71 19.24
N ASP A 153 1.13 16.57 18.22
CA ASP A 153 2.32 17.08 17.52
C ASP A 153 3.24 15.97 17.04
N GLY A 154 2.63 14.86 16.64
CA GLY A 154 3.41 13.74 16.14
C GLY A 154 4.04 12.87 17.19
N ASN A 155 3.69 13.05 18.45
CA ASN A 155 4.25 12.22 19.51
C ASN A 155 3.64 10.82 19.46
N VAL A 156 4.46 9.85 19.06
CA VAL A 156 3.98 8.50 18.80
C VAL A 156 3.47 7.83 20.08
N SER A 157 4.18 7.99 21.18
CA SER A 157 3.79 7.35 22.43
C SER A 157 2.45 7.87 22.93
N SER A 158 2.27 9.17 22.90
CA SER A 158 0.99 9.76 23.31
C SER A 158 -0.13 9.33 22.37
N THR A 159 0.16 9.32 21.08
CA THR A 159 -0.83 8.96 20.10
C THR A 159 -1.26 7.50 20.28
N ALA A 160 -0.30 6.61 20.49
CA ALA A 160 -0.61 5.20 20.68
C ALA A 160 -1.48 5.00 21.91
N ARG A 161 -1.19 5.69 23.00
CA ARG A 161 -1.99 5.58 24.20
C ARG A 161 -3.41 6.10 23.99
N ALA A 162 -3.53 7.22 23.30
CA ALA A 162 -4.85 7.79 23.03
C ALA A 162 -5.70 6.88 22.18
N LEU A 163 -5.06 6.08 21.31
CA LEU A 163 -5.77 5.13 20.45
C LEU A 163 -5.98 3.77 21.12
N GLY A 164 -5.43 3.56 22.30
CA GLY A 164 -5.58 2.29 22.98
C GLY A 164 -4.71 1.19 22.43
N MET A 165 -3.64 1.53 21.80
CA MET A 165 -2.72 0.55 21.20
C MET A 165 -1.65 0.07 22.17
#